data_f754ea27650517492f38ce0c54ef883a
#
_entry.id   f754ea27650517492f38ce0c54ef883a
#
_cell.length_a   1.000
_cell.length_b   1.000
_cell.length_c   1.000
_cell.angle_alpha   90.00
_cell.angle_beta   90.00
_cell.angle_gamma   90.00
#
_symmetry.space_group_name_H-M   'P 1'
#
loop_
_entity.id
_entity.type
_entity.pdbx_description
1 polymer ?
#
loop_
_entity_poly.entity_id
_entity_poly.type
_entity_poly.pdbx_seq_one_letter_code
_entity_poly.pdbx_strand_id
1 'polypeptide(L)'
;MYKATQSLTFVPNSYCNFGCKYCYLGKLTDNKTDYSTVDTELKKIIDYYDKSGILLHDISFHGAEVTTLPLPILDKLFKTCYDYQKEHAIMIKYLHGQYGHISIKTNLYRYDKVADILNKYDVAVSCSIDLPFKHHREFRVLKDGSDTFDKVYNNLILLNKNTNGKFVMSCTIGIKALEHIDEFIKDIEHLDSIGIDMCKCFYIMFIYDSAYSKIKTGMTDEEQGIFFDKLLDYFKGTKFEQAIYYSWFREFPIGYCTNEANCGKNNYLVQKNGDVYPCHRGQAVPELKFGNILQDSFEDITKTGTNSIANYDNNNLPLHNDCLECNWFHYCNMGCPISRRDINYNKSYTCTVQRKLYKAQPERFPEDPIAAAIARDSYIKTMMPNYYYSTNVPKLMKNNTEFYDPKNSLESIILRDKLLMELYNPSNIKLGINGEYIDLFSSLLYDKTMSVTMYNSDDLKLFLSNDYIGINHTEDNNILLMILSKDTVVYGDEQRTKMQHIEHIEIDLKDTEKVEEGYLVDLHRVLESIKDKIPREDMWYEMFVTTKDARKYHYDKHSKNAFYHIETINLPFHSFYFSYK
;
A
#
# COMPACT_ATOMS: atom_id res chain seq x y z
N MET A 1 9.76 -8.10 25.59
CA MET A 1 8.42 -7.47 25.45
C MET A 1 8.15 -7.28 23.96
N TYR A 2 7.02 -7.75 23.47
CA TYR A 2 6.66 -7.61 22.05
C TYR A 2 6.23 -6.18 21.74
N LYS A 3 6.68 -5.67 20.59
CA LYS A 3 6.48 -4.27 20.15
C LYS A 3 5.51 -4.15 18.99
N ALA A 4 5.37 -5.21 18.18
CA ALA A 4 4.60 -5.22 16.94
C ALA A 4 4.17 -6.64 16.57
N THR A 5 3.30 -6.72 15.56
CA THR A 5 2.94 -7.98 14.90
C THR A 5 3.33 -7.93 13.43
N GLN A 6 3.57 -9.11 12.83
CA GLN A 6 3.97 -9.28 11.44
C GLN A 6 3.29 -10.49 10.82
N SER A 7 2.98 -10.42 9.51
CA SER A 7 2.65 -11.60 8.70
C SER A 7 3.92 -12.26 8.17
N LEU A 8 3.98 -13.57 8.24
CA LEU A 8 5.04 -14.38 7.64
C LEU A 8 4.50 -15.19 6.47
N THR A 9 5.02 -14.99 5.28
CA THR A 9 4.83 -15.95 4.19
C THR A 9 6.03 -16.88 4.15
N PHE A 10 5.84 -18.15 4.53
CA PHE A 10 6.91 -19.13 4.55
C PHE A 10 6.91 -20.02 3.29
N VAL A 11 8.07 -20.19 2.67
CA VAL A 11 8.27 -21.05 1.50
C VAL A 11 9.11 -22.27 1.90
N PRO A 12 8.46 -23.39 2.24
CA PRO A 12 9.16 -24.59 2.68
C PRO A 12 9.84 -25.34 1.53
N ASN A 13 9.37 -25.14 0.28
CA ASN A 13 9.91 -25.79 -0.91
C ASN A 13 9.68 -24.96 -2.17
N SER A 14 10.60 -25.08 -3.13
CA SER A 14 10.48 -24.45 -4.44
C SER A 14 9.85 -25.37 -5.50
N TYR A 15 9.59 -26.64 -5.18
CA TYR A 15 9.03 -27.60 -6.12
C TYR A 15 7.51 -27.46 -6.26
N CYS A 16 7.01 -27.54 -7.51
CA CYS A 16 5.60 -27.70 -7.84
C CYS A 16 5.39 -28.93 -8.71
N ASN A 17 4.32 -29.67 -8.49
CA ASN A 17 3.91 -30.77 -9.36
C ASN A 17 3.27 -30.29 -10.68
N PHE A 18 2.80 -29.01 -10.73
CA PHE A 18 2.26 -28.41 -11.95
C PHE A 18 3.33 -27.73 -12.80
N GLY A 19 3.08 -27.66 -14.10
CA GLY A 19 3.81 -26.92 -15.10
C GLY A 19 2.96 -25.85 -15.77
N CYS A 20 2.22 -25.06 -14.98
CA CYS A 20 1.33 -24.02 -15.52
C CYS A 20 2.04 -23.13 -16.53
N LYS A 21 1.41 -22.92 -17.70
CA LYS A 21 2.06 -22.24 -18.84
C LYS A 21 2.33 -20.76 -18.58
N TYR A 22 1.48 -20.11 -17.78
CA TYR A 22 1.61 -18.70 -17.41
C TYR A 22 2.33 -18.48 -16.06
N CYS A 23 2.87 -19.52 -15.44
CA CYS A 23 3.48 -19.42 -14.10
C CYS A 23 4.62 -18.41 -14.09
N TYR A 24 4.50 -17.39 -13.23
CA TYR A 24 5.53 -16.35 -13.08
C TYR A 24 6.84 -16.87 -12.47
N LEU A 25 6.84 -18.03 -11.82
CA LEU A 25 8.05 -18.69 -11.33
C LEU A 25 8.69 -19.62 -12.37
N GLY A 26 7.92 -20.10 -13.34
CA GLY A 26 8.42 -20.94 -14.44
C GLY A 26 9.35 -22.07 -14.00
N LYS A 27 10.56 -22.09 -14.53
CA LYS A 27 11.58 -23.12 -14.26
C LYS A 27 12.06 -23.16 -12.80
N LEU A 28 11.85 -22.11 -12.03
CA LEU A 28 12.22 -22.09 -10.60
C LEU A 28 11.43 -23.13 -9.79
N THR A 29 10.30 -23.59 -10.32
CA THR A 29 9.47 -24.64 -9.68
C THR A 29 9.93 -26.07 -9.93
N ASP A 30 11.04 -26.26 -10.65
CA ASP A 30 11.56 -27.59 -10.98
C ASP A 30 12.49 -28.16 -9.90
N ASN A 31 13.01 -27.30 -9.03
CA ASN A 31 13.97 -27.65 -8.02
C ASN A 31 13.32 -28.42 -6.86
N LYS A 32 13.73 -29.67 -6.66
CA LYS A 32 13.35 -30.42 -5.46
C LYS A 32 14.14 -29.92 -4.27
N THR A 33 13.43 -29.58 -3.22
CA THR A 33 14.01 -29.13 -1.96
C THR A 33 14.31 -30.35 -1.07
N ASP A 34 15.43 -30.34 -0.37
CA ASP A 34 15.65 -31.25 0.76
C ASP A 34 14.71 -30.86 1.90
N TYR A 35 13.89 -31.80 2.37
CA TYR A 35 12.87 -31.58 3.39
C TYR A 35 13.37 -31.88 4.81
N SER A 36 14.55 -32.45 4.96
CA SER A 36 15.03 -33.03 6.23
C SER A 36 15.10 -32.02 7.38
N THR A 37 15.29 -30.73 7.06
CA THR A 37 15.47 -29.66 8.05
C THR A 37 14.36 -28.62 8.05
N VAL A 38 13.31 -28.76 7.24
CA VAL A 38 12.28 -27.72 7.04
C VAL A 38 11.60 -27.29 8.34
N ASP A 39 11.26 -28.25 9.20
CA ASP A 39 10.63 -27.97 10.51
C ASP A 39 11.60 -27.25 11.48
N THR A 40 12.87 -27.62 11.45
CA THR A 40 13.92 -26.97 12.25
C THR A 40 14.16 -25.54 11.77
N GLU A 41 14.19 -25.31 10.46
CA GLU A 41 14.37 -23.97 9.91
C GLU A 41 13.17 -23.07 10.21
N LEU A 42 11.93 -23.57 10.11
CA LEU A 42 10.74 -22.82 10.51
C LEU A 42 10.81 -22.38 11.98
N LYS A 43 11.24 -23.27 12.89
CA LYS A 43 11.41 -22.91 14.31
C LYS A 43 12.44 -21.81 14.50
N LYS A 44 13.59 -21.88 13.82
CA LYS A 44 14.60 -20.81 13.86
C LYS A 44 14.05 -19.47 13.38
N ILE A 45 13.21 -19.50 12.33
CA ILE A 45 12.55 -18.29 11.81
C ILE A 45 11.57 -17.71 12.83
N ILE A 46 10.74 -18.54 13.45
CA ILE A 46 9.82 -18.11 14.52
C ILE A 46 10.62 -17.53 15.71
N ASP A 47 11.64 -18.23 16.18
CA ASP A 47 12.53 -17.78 17.26
C ASP A 47 13.20 -16.43 16.94
N TYR A 48 13.52 -16.18 15.69
CA TYR A 48 14.09 -14.91 15.27
C TYR A 48 13.11 -13.75 15.43
N TYR A 49 11.86 -13.91 15.02
CA TYR A 49 10.82 -12.90 15.20
C TYR A 49 10.56 -12.65 16.68
N ASP A 50 10.47 -13.70 17.50
CA ASP A 50 10.30 -13.58 18.94
C ASP A 50 11.45 -12.80 19.62
N LYS A 51 12.70 -13.11 19.27
CA LYS A 51 13.88 -12.39 19.76
C LYS A 51 13.91 -10.93 19.29
N SER A 52 13.35 -10.64 18.13
CA SER A 52 13.19 -9.29 17.59
C SER A 52 12.05 -8.52 18.27
N GLY A 53 11.29 -9.15 19.15
CA GLY A 53 10.13 -8.56 19.82
C GLY A 53 8.91 -8.41 18.92
N ILE A 54 8.77 -9.27 17.90
CA ILE A 54 7.70 -9.24 16.90
C ILE A 54 6.91 -10.54 16.97
N LEU A 55 5.59 -10.45 17.09
CA LEU A 55 4.69 -11.60 17.04
C LEU A 55 4.18 -11.85 15.61
N LEU A 56 4.16 -13.11 15.22
CA LEU A 56 3.58 -13.53 13.96
C LEU A 56 2.07 -13.75 14.12
N HIS A 57 1.26 -12.80 13.61
CA HIS A 57 -0.20 -12.91 13.67
C HIS A 57 -0.78 -13.75 12.53
N ASP A 58 -0.10 -13.82 11.39
CA ASP A 58 -0.45 -14.66 10.24
C ASP A 58 0.76 -15.45 9.77
N ILE A 59 0.61 -16.77 9.65
CA ILE A 59 1.64 -17.64 9.09
C ILE A 59 1.07 -18.34 7.86
N SER A 60 1.44 -17.84 6.69
CA SER A 60 0.97 -18.33 5.41
C SER A 60 2.02 -19.20 4.73
N PHE A 61 1.64 -20.40 4.33
CA PHE A 61 2.51 -21.28 3.55
C PHE A 61 2.27 -21.08 2.06
N HIS A 62 3.31 -20.69 1.37
CA HIS A 62 3.30 -20.41 -0.06
C HIS A 62 4.54 -21.04 -0.74
N GLY A 63 4.88 -20.61 -1.90
CA GLY A 63 6.06 -21.01 -2.67
C GLY A 63 5.66 -21.66 -3.96
N ALA A 64 6.21 -22.86 -4.26
CA ALA A 64 5.74 -23.62 -5.40
C ALA A 64 4.45 -24.39 -5.07
N GLU A 65 4.53 -25.54 -4.42
CA GLU A 65 3.32 -26.26 -3.98
C GLU A 65 3.59 -26.97 -2.64
N VAL A 66 3.02 -26.44 -1.58
CA VAL A 66 3.24 -26.91 -0.20
C VAL A 66 2.76 -28.35 0.01
N THR A 67 1.64 -28.73 -0.62
CA THR A 67 1.04 -30.07 -0.45
C THR A 67 1.86 -31.19 -1.08
N THR A 68 2.94 -30.87 -1.81
CA THR A 68 3.90 -31.86 -2.32
C THR A 68 4.86 -32.39 -1.26
N LEU A 69 4.96 -31.71 -0.12
CA LEU A 69 5.74 -32.19 1.03
C LEU A 69 5.19 -33.51 1.57
N PRO A 70 6.07 -34.37 2.16
CA PRO A 70 5.63 -35.56 2.88
C PRO A 70 4.68 -35.23 4.03
N LEU A 71 3.63 -36.05 4.22
CA LEU A 71 2.63 -35.82 5.27
C LEU A 71 3.23 -35.65 6.68
N PRO A 72 4.23 -36.44 7.13
CA PRO A 72 4.84 -36.23 8.44
C PRO A 72 5.55 -34.86 8.58
N ILE A 73 6.05 -34.30 7.50
CA ILE A 73 6.68 -32.96 7.50
C ILE A 73 5.58 -31.91 7.61
N LEU A 74 4.51 -32.02 6.82
CA LEU A 74 3.36 -31.10 6.91
C LEU A 74 2.75 -31.10 8.31
N ASP A 75 2.54 -32.27 8.91
CA ASP A 75 2.01 -32.38 10.27
C ASP A 75 2.89 -31.63 11.29
N LYS A 76 4.22 -31.79 11.20
CA LYS A 76 5.16 -31.07 12.08
C LYS A 76 5.12 -29.56 11.86
N LEU A 77 5.11 -29.09 10.62
CA LEU A 77 5.10 -27.67 10.29
C LEU A 77 3.84 -26.99 10.84
N PHE A 78 2.67 -27.57 10.55
CA PHE A 78 1.41 -26.99 11.03
C PHE A 78 1.27 -27.12 12.55
N LYS A 79 1.74 -28.20 13.15
CA LYS A 79 1.80 -28.31 14.62
C LYS A 79 2.63 -27.19 15.24
N THR A 80 3.81 -26.91 14.71
CA THR A 80 4.68 -25.85 15.21
C THR A 80 3.97 -24.48 15.14
N CYS A 81 3.34 -24.16 14.02
CA CYS A 81 2.59 -22.91 13.88
C CYS A 81 1.36 -22.84 14.79
N TYR A 82 0.63 -23.94 14.93
CA TYR A 82 -0.57 -24.02 15.77
C TYR A 82 -0.24 -23.85 17.25
N ASP A 83 0.81 -24.52 17.72
CA ASP A 83 1.28 -24.37 19.10
C ASP A 83 1.70 -22.92 19.37
N TYR A 84 2.46 -22.31 18.46
CA TYR A 84 2.87 -20.90 18.53
C TYR A 84 1.66 -19.96 18.59
N GLN A 85 0.69 -20.10 17.68
CA GLN A 85 -0.49 -19.25 17.65
C GLN A 85 -1.33 -19.39 18.92
N LYS A 86 -1.42 -20.59 19.50
CA LYS A 86 -2.10 -20.81 20.78
C LYS A 86 -1.39 -20.17 21.95
N GLU A 87 -0.07 -20.32 22.03
CA GLU A 87 0.75 -19.77 23.10
C GLU A 87 0.64 -18.24 23.14
N HIS A 88 0.62 -17.60 21.96
CA HIS A 88 0.63 -16.14 21.86
C HIS A 88 -0.75 -15.51 21.57
N ALA A 89 -1.83 -16.28 21.56
CA ALA A 89 -3.17 -15.87 21.09
C ALA A 89 -3.67 -14.55 21.71
N ILE A 90 -3.53 -14.40 23.02
CA ILE A 90 -3.99 -13.20 23.75
C ILE A 90 -3.17 -11.98 23.36
N MET A 91 -1.85 -12.12 23.27
CA MET A 91 -0.95 -11.02 22.94
C MET A 91 -1.09 -10.62 21.47
N ILE A 92 -1.25 -11.59 20.57
CA ILE A 92 -1.55 -11.33 19.15
C ILE A 92 -2.85 -10.53 19.03
N LYS A 93 -3.92 -10.98 19.70
CA LYS A 93 -5.20 -10.27 19.68
C LYS A 93 -5.08 -8.85 20.25
N TYR A 94 -4.29 -8.67 21.31
CA TYR A 94 -4.07 -7.36 21.92
C TYR A 94 -3.34 -6.39 20.97
N LEU A 95 -2.29 -6.86 20.29
CA LEU A 95 -1.45 -6.01 19.44
C LEU A 95 -2.02 -5.84 18.02
N HIS A 96 -2.66 -6.89 17.47
CA HIS A 96 -3.16 -6.91 16.09
C HIS A 96 -4.67 -6.64 15.98
N GLY A 97 -5.42 -6.75 17.08
CA GLY A 97 -6.87 -6.61 17.11
C GLY A 97 -7.65 -7.88 16.77
N GLN A 98 -7.01 -8.89 16.18
CA GLN A 98 -7.61 -10.17 15.81
C GLN A 98 -6.73 -11.34 16.29
N TYR A 99 -7.33 -12.54 16.39
CA TYR A 99 -6.54 -13.75 16.61
C TYR A 99 -5.70 -14.09 15.39
N GLY A 100 -4.56 -14.69 15.62
CA GLY A 100 -3.71 -15.17 14.56
C GLY A 100 -4.30 -16.37 13.81
N HIS A 101 -3.83 -16.62 12.60
CA HIS A 101 -4.26 -17.75 11.79
C HIS A 101 -3.11 -18.36 10.99
N ILE A 102 -3.33 -19.59 10.54
CA ILE A 102 -2.44 -20.34 9.67
C ILE A 102 -3.16 -20.54 8.34
N SER A 103 -2.46 -20.31 7.23
CA SER A 103 -3.05 -20.48 5.90
C SER A 103 -2.10 -21.17 4.91
N ILE A 104 -2.68 -21.78 3.87
CA ILE A 104 -1.92 -22.28 2.73
C ILE A 104 -2.48 -21.76 1.41
N LYS A 105 -1.57 -21.59 0.44
CA LYS A 105 -1.93 -21.46 -0.98
C LYS A 105 -1.60 -22.75 -1.70
N THR A 106 -2.59 -23.36 -2.38
CA THR A 106 -2.43 -24.66 -3.03
C THR A 106 -3.08 -24.74 -4.41
N ASN A 107 -2.52 -25.53 -5.30
CA ASN A 107 -3.13 -25.92 -6.56
C ASN A 107 -4.25 -26.99 -6.41
N LEU A 108 -4.55 -27.38 -5.17
CA LEU A 108 -5.62 -28.28 -4.78
C LEU A 108 -5.48 -29.75 -5.24
N TYR A 109 -4.48 -30.08 -6.08
CA TYR A 109 -4.36 -31.42 -6.67
C TYR A 109 -4.22 -32.55 -5.64
N ARG A 110 -3.58 -32.28 -4.49
CA ARG A 110 -3.37 -33.25 -3.41
C ARG A 110 -4.22 -32.99 -2.17
N TYR A 111 -5.25 -32.19 -2.27
CA TYR A 111 -6.08 -31.84 -1.11
C TYR A 111 -6.66 -33.07 -0.42
N ASP A 112 -7.13 -34.07 -1.18
CA ASP A 112 -7.62 -35.35 -0.65
C ASP A 112 -6.64 -36.10 0.25
N LYS A 113 -5.33 -35.84 0.13
CA LYS A 113 -4.26 -36.46 0.93
C LYS A 113 -3.90 -35.66 2.18
N VAL A 114 -4.16 -34.37 2.19
CA VAL A 114 -3.72 -33.45 3.27
C VAL A 114 -4.87 -32.90 4.10
N ALA A 115 -6.11 -33.12 3.69
CA ALA A 115 -7.30 -32.53 4.31
C ALA A 115 -7.37 -32.77 5.83
N ASP A 116 -7.09 -34.00 6.30
CA ASP A 116 -7.13 -34.31 7.72
C ASP A 116 -6.10 -33.53 8.53
N ILE A 117 -4.91 -33.33 7.98
CA ILE A 117 -3.86 -32.51 8.63
C ILE A 117 -4.28 -31.06 8.68
N LEU A 118 -4.81 -30.51 7.58
CA LEU A 118 -5.27 -29.12 7.52
C LEU A 118 -6.38 -28.86 8.54
N ASN A 119 -7.38 -29.75 8.58
CA ASN A 119 -8.48 -29.66 9.55
C ASN A 119 -8.00 -29.80 11.00
N LYS A 120 -7.04 -30.70 11.27
CA LYS A 120 -6.48 -30.92 12.61
C LYS A 120 -5.88 -29.64 13.22
N TYR A 121 -5.29 -28.79 12.41
CA TYR A 121 -4.62 -27.55 12.84
C TYR A 121 -5.35 -26.27 12.44
N ASP A 122 -6.61 -26.38 12.03
CA ASP A 122 -7.45 -25.24 11.62
C ASP A 122 -6.78 -24.36 10.56
N VAL A 123 -6.17 -25.00 9.56
CA VAL A 123 -5.42 -24.29 8.51
C VAL A 123 -6.38 -23.79 7.44
N ALA A 124 -6.44 -22.47 7.26
CA ALA A 124 -7.23 -21.85 6.21
C ALA A 124 -6.68 -22.17 4.81
N VAL A 125 -7.57 -22.51 3.89
CA VAL A 125 -7.18 -22.93 2.54
C VAL A 125 -7.49 -21.85 1.51
N SER A 126 -6.47 -21.41 0.78
CA SER A 126 -6.61 -20.66 -0.45
C SER A 126 -6.21 -21.55 -1.63
N CYS A 127 -7.15 -21.88 -2.48
CA CYS A 127 -6.91 -22.74 -3.63
C CYS A 127 -6.91 -21.96 -4.94
N SER A 128 -6.40 -22.59 -6.01
CA SER A 128 -6.36 -22.00 -7.34
C SER A 128 -7.13 -22.88 -8.34
N ILE A 129 -8.13 -22.29 -8.97
CA ILE A 129 -8.84 -22.89 -10.11
C ILE A 129 -9.10 -21.79 -11.14
N ASP A 130 -8.83 -22.07 -12.40
CA ASP A 130 -9.03 -21.08 -13.47
C ASP A 130 -10.36 -21.32 -14.17
N LEU A 131 -10.99 -20.23 -14.56
CA LEU A 131 -12.19 -20.20 -15.38
C LEU A 131 -11.90 -19.53 -16.73
N PRO A 132 -12.57 -19.88 -17.83
CA PRO A 132 -13.46 -21.06 -17.90
C PRO A 132 -12.70 -22.37 -17.69
N PHE A 133 -13.39 -23.45 -17.34
CA PHE A 133 -12.78 -24.76 -17.04
C PHE A 133 -11.85 -25.29 -18.13
N LYS A 134 -12.17 -24.97 -19.40
CA LYS A 134 -11.28 -25.33 -20.50
C LYS A 134 -9.90 -24.66 -20.42
N HIS A 135 -9.81 -23.45 -19.82
CA HIS A 135 -8.51 -22.79 -19.58
C HIS A 135 -7.74 -23.49 -18.48
N HIS A 136 -8.41 -23.95 -17.43
CA HIS A 136 -7.75 -24.78 -16.43
C HIS A 136 -7.10 -25.99 -17.08
N ARG A 137 -7.84 -26.73 -17.91
CA ARG A 137 -7.34 -27.90 -18.66
C ARG A 137 -6.17 -27.58 -19.56
N GLU A 138 -6.20 -26.44 -20.23
CA GLU A 138 -5.17 -26.03 -21.17
C GLU A 138 -3.90 -25.53 -20.47
N PHE A 139 -4.04 -24.73 -19.41
CA PHE A 139 -2.92 -23.99 -18.84
C PHE A 139 -2.38 -24.54 -17.52
N ARG A 140 -3.23 -25.18 -16.69
CA ARG A 140 -2.82 -25.74 -15.40
C ARG A 140 -2.62 -27.25 -15.48
N VAL A 141 -1.59 -27.62 -16.18
CA VAL A 141 -1.23 -29.03 -16.44
C VAL A 141 -0.16 -29.53 -15.49
N LEU A 142 0.00 -30.85 -15.33
CA LEU A 142 1.17 -31.44 -14.71
C LEU A 142 2.43 -31.12 -15.52
N LYS A 143 3.61 -31.42 -14.97
CA LYS A 143 4.89 -31.18 -15.67
C LYS A 143 5.06 -32.00 -16.95
N ASP A 144 4.40 -33.16 -17.02
CA ASP A 144 4.35 -34.02 -18.22
C ASP A 144 3.28 -33.58 -19.24
N GLY A 145 2.51 -32.52 -18.93
CA GLY A 145 1.44 -32.00 -19.79
C GLY A 145 0.06 -32.62 -19.53
N SER A 146 -0.07 -33.56 -18.60
CA SER A 146 -1.35 -34.20 -18.27
C SER A 146 -2.35 -33.21 -17.66
N ASP A 147 -3.64 -33.40 -17.99
CA ASP A 147 -4.76 -32.61 -17.45
C ASP A 147 -4.91 -32.83 -15.93
N THR A 148 -5.21 -31.76 -15.23
CA THR A 148 -5.38 -31.77 -13.78
C THR A 148 -6.81 -31.47 -13.33
N PHE A 149 -7.68 -31.06 -14.25
CA PHE A 149 -8.95 -30.43 -13.91
C PHE A 149 -9.88 -31.34 -13.11
N ASP A 150 -10.13 -32.56 -13.57
CA ASP A 150 -11.10 -33.45 -12.90
C ASP A 150 -10.69 -33.75 -11.45
N LYS A 151 -9.41 -33.93 -11.21
CA LYS A 151 -8.86 -34.13 -9.86
C LYS A 151 -9.01 -32.88 -9.00
N VAL A 152 -8.69 -31.71 -9.53
CA VAL A 152 -8.81 -30.43 -8.83
C VAL A 152 -10.27 -30.10 -8.56
N TYR A 153 -11.16 -30.33 -9.53
CA TYR A 153 -12.60 -30.10 -9.37
C TYR A 153 -13.23 -30.98 -8.28
N ASN A 154 -12.90 -32.28 -8.27
CA ASN A 154 -13.37 -33.20 -7.20
C ASN A 154 -12.84 -32.76 -5.82
N ASN A 155 -11.59 -32.31 -5.77
CA ASN A 155 -11.01 -31.79 -4.54
C ASN A 155 -11.61 -30.44 -4.11
N LEU A 156 -12.09 -29.61 -5.03
CA LEU A 156 -12.83 -28.38 -4.72
C LEU A 156 -14.17 -28.71 -4.03
N ILE A 157 -14.89 -29.69 -4.56
CA ILE A 157 -16.15 -30.17 -3.93
C ILE A 157 -15.87 -30.71 -2.53
N LEU A 158 -14.80 -31.49 -2.37
CA LEU A 158 -14.39 -32.03 -1.07
C LEU A 158 -13.98 -30.91 -0.10
N LEU A 159 -13.24 -29.90 -0.57
CA LEU A 159 -12.86 -28.74 0.23
C LEU A 159 -14.11 -27.96 0.69
N ASN A 160 -15.03 -27.68 -0.22
CA ASN A 160 -16.28 -26.99 0.11
C ASN A 160 -17.06 -27.71 1.21
N LYS A 161 -17.16 -29.03 1.11
CA LYS A 161 -17.81 -29.88 2.11
C LYS A 161 -17.07 -29.84 3.46
N ASN A 162 -15.74 -30.03 3.45
CA ASN A 162 -14.95 -30.14 4.67
C ASN A 162 -14.89 -28.84 5.46
N THR A 163 -14.89 -27.69 4.77
CA THR A 163 -14.77 -26.35 5.37
C THR A 163 -16.10 -25.65 5.54
N ASN A 164 -17.20 -26.27 5.12
CA ASN A 164 -18.53 -25.66 5.08
C ASN A 164 -18.48 -24.29 4.33
N GLY A 165 -17.81 -24.25 3.18
CA GLY A 165 -17.66 -23.06 2.34
C GLY A 165 -16.64 -22.02 2.83
N LYS A 166 -15.94 -22.29 3.93
CA LYS A 166 -14.92 -21.37 4.47
C LYS A 166 -13.56 -21.62 3.85
N PHE A 167 -13.37 -21.18 2.62
CA PHE A 167 -12.11 -21.22 1.89
C PHE A 167 -12.06 -20.06 0.90
N VAL A 168 -10.90 -19.88 0.28
CA VAL A 168 -10.71 -18.87 -0.75
C VAL A 168 -10.32 -19.53 -2.06
N MET A 169 -11.00 -19.18 -3.15
CA MET A 169 -10.74 -19.67 -4.50
C MET A 169 -10.26 -18.54 -5.39
N SER A 170 -8.99 -18.58 -5.79
CA SER A 170 -8.43 -17.63 -6.75
C SER A 170 -8.52 -18.16 -8.17
N CYS A 171 -8.96 -17.31 -9.07
CA CYS A 171 -8.96 -17.53 -10.50
C CYS A 171 -7.98 -16.56 -11.16
N THR A 172 -6.98 -17.10 -11.83
CA THR A 172 -5.99 -16.30 -12.55
C THR A 172 -6.37 -16.24 -14.02
N ILE A 173 -6.63 -15.04 -14.55
CA ILE A 173 -7.20 -14.83 -15.88
C ILE A 173 -6.27 -14.06 -16.81
N GLY A 174 -6.26 -14.45 -18.08
CA GLY A 174 -5.59 -13.77 -19.17
C GLY A 174 -6.55 -13.51 -20.34
N ILE A 175 -6.03 -13.11 -21.50
CA ILE A 175 -6.81 -12.72 -22.67
C ILE A 175 -7.83 -13.79 -23.09
N LYS A 176 -7.49 -15.05 -22.92
CA LYS A 176 -8.40 -16.17 -23.24
C LYS A 176 -9.70 -16.15 -22.42
N ALA A 177 -9.68 -15.64 -21.19
CA ALA A 177 -10.91 -15.49 -20.40
C ALA A 177 -11.84 -14.42 -20.99
N LEU A 178 -11.29 -13.35 -21.57
CA LEU A 178 -12.06 -12.34 -22.30
C LEU A 178 -12.62 -12.88 -23.62
N GLU A 179 -11.82 -13.64 -24.38
CA GLU A 179 -12.27 -14.29 -25.64
C GLU A 179 -13.41 -15.28 -25.40
N HIS A 180 -13.47 -15.90 -24.21
CA HIS A 180 -14.43 -16.93 -23.83
C HIS A 180 -15.27 -16.55 -22.61
N ILE A 181 -15.64 -15.28 -22.52
CA ILE A 181 -16.32 -14.73 -21.34
C ILE A 181 -17.68 -15.40 -21.06
N ASP A 182 -18.41 -15.82 -22.09
CA ASP A 182 -19.69 -16.51 -21.91
C ASP A 182 -19.52 -17.87 -21.23
N GLU A 183 -18.43 -18.59 -21.51
CA GLU A 183 -18.10 -19.83 -20.82
C GLU A 183 -17.63 -19.56 -19.40
N PHE A 184 -16.85 -18.50 -19.19
CA PHE A 184 -16.41 -18.05 -17.87
C PHE A 184 -17.61 -17.77 -16.96
N ILE A 185 -18.61 -17.07 -17.47
CA ILE A 185 -19.85 -16.75 -16.75
C ILE A 185 -20.63 -18.02 -16.41
N LYS A 186 -20.81 -18.92 -17.40
CA LYS A 186 -21.51 -20.21 -17.18
C LYS A 186 -20.84 -21.07 -16.11
N ASP A 187 -19.51 -21.08 -16.05
CA ASP A 187 -18.77 -21.83 -15.05
C ASP A 187 -18.92 -21.22 -13.65
N ILE A 188 -19.05 -19.90 -13.52
CA ILE A 188 -19.41 -19.23 -12.25
C ILE A 188 -20.80 -19.67 -11.80
N GLU A 189 -21.80 -19.60 -12.68
CA GLU A 189 -23.16 -19.99 -12.38
C GLU A 189 -23.26 -21.48 -12.02
N HIS A 190 -22.50 -22.31 -12.73
CA HIS A 190 -22.42 -23.74 -12.44
C HIS A 190 -21.85 -24.00 -11.02
N LEU A 191 -20.71 -23.41 -10.67
CA LEU A 191 -20.11 -23.58 -9.35
C LEU A 191 -21.05 -23.12 -8.24
N ASP A 192 -21.73 -22.00 -8.44
CA ASP A 192 -22.72 -21.50 -7.48
C ASP A 192 -23.92 -22.44 -7.34
N SER A 193 -24.40 -23.01 -8.46
CA SER A 193 -25.54 -23.95 -8.48
C SER A 193 -25.28 -25.24 -7.72
N ILE A 194 -24.01 -25.67 -7.61
CA ILE A 194 -23.61 -26.87 -6.85
C ILE A 194 -23.23 -26.55 -5.39
N GLY A 195 -23.55 -25.35 -4.91
CA GLY A 195 -23.40 -24.93 -3.52
C GLY A 195 -22.03 -24.35 -3.14
N ILE A 196 -21.24 -23.91 -4.11
CA ILE A 196 -20.02 -23.11 -3.86
C ILE A 196 -20.41 -21.64 -3.88
N ASP A 197 -20.38 -20.97 -2.73
CA ASP A 197 -20.76 -19.56 -2.61
C ASP A 197 -19.76 -18.65 -3.34
N MET A 198 -20.01 -18.43 -4.63
CA MET A 198 -19.13 -17.63 -5.50
C MET A 198 -19.06 -16.16 -5.07
N CYS A 199 -20.02 -15.67 -4.30
CA CYS A 199 -19.97 -14.30 -3.77
C CYS A 199 -18.93 -14.14 -2.63
N LYS A 200 -18.66 -15.23 -1.88
CA LYS A 200 -17.79 -15.16 -0.70
C LYS A 200 -16.41 -15.75 -0.92
N CYS A 201 -16.31 -16.90 -1.60
CA CYS A 201 -15.04 -17.62 -1.69
C CYS A 201 -14.21 -17.24 -2.92
N PHE A 202 -14.81 -16.67 -3.95
CA PHE A 202 -14.19 -16.45 -5.25
C PHE A 202 -13.54 -15.07 -5.36
N TYR A 203 -12.36 -15.01 -6.03
CA TYR A 203 -11.78 -13.76 -6.48
C TYR A 203 -10.94 -13.93 -7.75
N ILE A 204 -10.81 -12.85 -8.50
CA ILE A 204 -10.16 -12.77 -9.79
C ILE A 204 -8.80 -12.07 -9.65
N MET A 205 -7.79 -12.62 -10.32
CA MET A 205 -6.47 -12.01 -10.47
C MET A 205 -6.10 -11.96 -11.95
N PHE A 206 -5.59 -10.82 -12.41
CA PHE A 206 -5.07 -10.71 -13.77
C PHE A 206 -3.65 -11.29 -13.87
N ILE A 207 -3.38 -12.03 -14.94
CA ILE A 207 -2.04 -12.48 -15.26
C ILE A 207 -1.18 -11.25 -15.60
N TYR A 208 0.00 -11.19 -15.00
CA TYR A 208 1.07 -10.36 -15.52
C TYR A 208 2.15 -11.26 -16.14
N ASP A 209 2.67 -10.85 -17.29
CA ASP A 209 3.60 -11.65 -18.08
C ASP A 209 5.04 -11.46 -17.58
N SER A 210 5.47 -12.31 -16.65
CA SER A 210 6.84 -12.28 -16.13
C SER A 210 7.85 -12.81 -17.16
N ALA A 211 9.13 -12.55 -16.93
CA ALA A 211 10.21 -13.08 -17.75
C ALA A 211 10.27 -14.63 -17.77
N TYR A 212 9.72 -15.28 -16.73
CA TYR A 212 9.71 -16.73 -16.57
C TYR A 212 8.45 -17.42 -17.11
N SER A 213 7.42 -16.66 -17.48
CA SER A 213 6.19 -17.21 -18.06
C SER A 213 6.49 -17.87 -19.41
N LYS A 214 6.06 -19.13 -19.60
CA LYS A 214 6.27 -19.87 -20.86
C LYS A 214 5.51 -19.27 -22.02
N ILE A 215 4.35 -18.70 -21.74
CA ILE A 215 3.47 -18.02 -22.71
C ILE A 215 3.08 -16.66 -22.15
N LYS A 216 2.86 -15.71 -23.05
CA LYS A 216 2.37 -14.38 -22.73
C LYS A 216 0.87 -14.32 -23.02
N THR A 217 0.08 -14.21 -21.97
CA THR A 217 -1.40 -14.26 -22.04
C THR A 217 -2.05 -13.20 -21.16
N GLY A 218 -1.28 -12.28 -20.61
CA GLY A 218 -1.80 -11.15 -19.84
C GLY A 218 -2.71 -10.27 -20.71
N MET A 219 -3.73 -9.70 -20.10
CA MET A 219 -4.57 -8.68 -20.72
C MET A 219 -3.88 -7.32 -20.62
N THR A 220 -4.05 -6.48 -21.63
CA THR A 220 -3.77 -5.05 -21.52
C THR A 220 -4.71 -4.41 -20.51
N ASP A 221 -4.38 -3.20 -20.04
CA ASP A 221 -5.22 -2.44 -19.13
C ASP A 221 -6.63 -2.17 -19.70
N GLU A 222 -6.74 -1.90 -21.01
CA GLU A 222 -8.01 -1.74 -21.71
C GLU A 222 -8.81 -3.03 -21.77
N GLU A 223 -8.16 -4.16 -22.10
CA GLU A 223 -8.81 -5.48 -22.17
C GLU A 223 -9.34 -5.93 -20.81
N GLN A 224 -8.61 -5.63 -19.72
CA GLN A 224 -9.08 -5.83 -18.35
C GLN A 224 -10.34 -5.00 -18.07
N GLY A 225 -10.37 -3.73 -18.53
CA GLY A 225 -11.54 -2.87 -18.44
C GLY A 225 -12.75 -3.40 -19.19
N ILE A 226 -12.55 -3.95 -20.40
CA ILE A 226 -13.61 -4.59 -21.20
C ILE A 226 -14.13 -5.86 -20.51
N PHE A 227 -13.23 -6.67 -19.95
CA PHE A 227 -13.61 -7.87 -19.20
C PHE A 227 -14.49 -7.51 -17.99
N PHE A 228 -14.09 -6.50 -17.22
CA PHE A 228 -14.85 -6.00 -16.08
C PHE A 228 -16.25 -5.52 -16.47
N ASP A 229 -16.36 -4.71 -17.52
CA ASP A 229 -17.65 -4.19 -18.00
C ASP A 229 -18.59 -5.31 -18.44
N LYS A 230 -18.09 -6.29 -19.21
CA LYS A 230 -18.90 -7.43 -19.64
C LYS A 230 -19.43 -8.26 -18.47
N LEU A 231 -18.61 -8.47 -17.42
CA LEU A 231 -19.08 -9.15 -16.21
C LEU A 231 -20.17 -8.34 -15.52
N LEU A 232 -19.96 -7.04 -15.36
CA LEU A 232 -20.89 -6.16 -14.68
C LEU A 232 -22.22 -6.06 -15.44
N ASP A 233 -22.17 -5.91 -16.76
CA ASP A 233 -23.37 -5.85 -17.61
C ASP A 233 -24.21 -7.14 -17.52
N TYR A 234 -23.55 -8.31 -17.55
CA TYR A 234 -24.24 -9.58 -17.46
C TYR A 234 -24.88 -9.81 -16.09
N PHE A 235 -24.14 -9.54 -15.02
CA PHE A 235 -24.58 -9.81 -13.66
C PHE A 235 -25.37 -8.67 -13.03
N LYS A 236 -25.71 -7.62 -13.79
CA LYS A 236 -26.49 -6.49 -13.29
C LYS A 236 -27.83 -6.92 -12.69
N GLY A 237 -28.13 -6.45 -11.48
CA GLY A 237 -29.34 -6.78 -10.75
C GLY A 237 -29.33 -8.17 -10.10
N THR A 238 -28.24 -8.93 -10.19
CA THR A 238 -28.06 -10.21 -9.50
C THR A 238 -27.23 -10.07 -8.22
N LYS A 239 -27.16 -11.13 -7.41
CA LYS A 239 -26.25 -11.16 -6.24
C LYS A 239 -24.78 -11.01 -6.62
N PHE A 240 -24.39 -11.36 -7.83
CA PHE A 240 -23.01 -11.29 -8.30
C PHE A 240 -22.57 -9.86 -8.62
N GLU A 241 -23.49 -8.95 -8.91
CA GLU A 241 -23.16 -7.53 -9.09
C GLU A 241 -22.44 -6.97 -7.85
N GLN A 242 -22.98 -7.25 -6.66
CA GLN A 242 -22.33 -6.86 -5.41
C GLN A 242 -21.00 -7.58 -5.18
N ALA A 243 -20.91 -8.84 -5.58
CA ALA A 243 -19.66 -9.59 -5.49
C ALA A 243 -18.55 -9.01 -6.38
N ILE A 244 -18.89 -8.55 -7.59
CA ILE A 244 -17.93 -7.85 -8.47
C ILE A 244 -17.34 -6.63 -7.77
N TYR A 245 -18.17 -5.83 -7.12
CA TYR A 245 -17.68 -4.62 -6.44
C TYR A 245 -16.91 -4.89 -5.15
N TYR A 246 -17.28 -5.88 -4.35
CA TYR A 246 -16.79 -6.01 -2.98
C TYR A 246 -15.85 -7.20 -2.72
N SER A 247 -15.94 -8.28 -3.53
CA SER A 247 -15.20 -9.51 -3.25
C SER A 247 -14.36 -10.05 -4.40
N TRP A 248 -14.82 -9.92 -5.66
CA TRP A 248 -14.13 -10.56 -6.79
C TRP A 248 -12.82 -9.86 -7.18
N PHE A 249 -12.72 -8.55 -6.99
CA PHE A 249 -11.49 -7.78 -7.26
C PHE A 249 -10.86 -7.27 -5.95
N ARG A 250 -10.67 -8.17 -5.00
CA ARG A 250 -10.21 -7.86 -3.64
C ARG A 250 -8.76 -7.36 -3.52
N GLU A 251 -7.98 -7.40 -4.59
CA GLU A 251 -6.64 -6.82 -4.62
C GLU A 251 -6.64 -5.28 -4.73
N PHE A 252 -7.79 -4.66 -4.95
CA PHE A 252 -7.88 -3.21 -5.18
C PHE A 252 -8.27 -2.37 -3.96
N PRO A 253 -8.83 -2.90 -2.86
CA PRO A 253 -9.03 -2.12 -1.65
C PRO A 253 -7.72 -1.62 -1.04
N ILE A 254 -7.82 -0.54 -0.26
CA ILE A 254 -6.73 -0.02 0.56
C ILE A 254 -6.27 -1.11 1.54
N GLY A 255 -4.97 -1.12 1.83
CA GLY A 255 -4.36 -2.10 2.74
C GLY A 255 -3.92 -3.41 2.07
N TYR A 256 -4.23 -3.62 0.78
CA TYR A 256 -3.63 -4.72 0.04
C TYR A 256 -2.23 -4.33 -0.45
N CYS A 257 -1.28 -5.25 -0.40
CA CYS A 257 0.13 -4.97 -0.69
C CYS A 257 0.40 -4.34 -2.06
N THR A 258 -0.47 -4.59 -3.06
CA THR A 258 -0.35 -3.98 -4.39
C THR A 258 -0.62 -2.49 -4.40
N ASN A 259 -1.25 -1.97 -3.37
CA ASN A 259 -1.64 -0.56 -3.24
C ASN A 259 -0.80 0.17 -2.18
N GLU A 260 0.18 -0.48 -1.57
CA GLU A 260 1.14 0.17 -0.69
C GLU A 260 2.18 0.95 -1.49
N ALA A 261 2.53 2.15 -1.03
CA ALA A 261 3.57 2.96 -1.66
C ALA A 261 4.92 2.24 -1.67
N ASN A 262 5.26 1.52 -0.59
CA ASN A 262 6.46 0.70 -0.49
C ASN A 262 6.19 -0.58 0.31
N CYS A 263 5.92 -1.68 -0.39
CA CYS A 263 5.63 -2.97 0.24
C CYS A 263 6.84 -3.62 0.94
N GLY A 264 8.07 -3.12 0.73
CA GLY A 264 9.28 -3.60 1.40
C GLY A 264 9.34 -3.27 2.89
N LYS A 265 8.44 -2.41 3.40
CA LYS A 265 8.36 -2.08 4.82
C LYS A 265 7.63 -3.17 5.64
N ASN A 266 6.62 -3.82 5.06
CA ASN A 266 5.64 -4.59 5.81
C ASN A 266 5.46 -6.03 5.34
N ASN A 267 5.91 -6.37 4.13
CA ASN A 267 5.63 -7.67 3.55
C ASN A 267 6.92 -8.50 3.42
N TYR A 268 6.92 -9.66 4.05
CA TYR A 268 8.08 -10.55 4.06
C TYR A 268 7.68 -11.98 3.71
N LEU A 269 8.35 -12.49 2.68
CA LEU A 269 8.37 -13.90 2.33
C LEU A 269 9.73 -14.46 2.73
N VAL A 270 9.75 -15.53 3.51
CA VAL A 270 10.98 -16.19 3.96
C VAL A 270 11.05 -17.58 3.36
N GLN A 271 12.13 -17.85 2.63
CA GLN A 271 12.42 -19.17 2.11
C GLN A 271 13.05 -20.07 3.18
N LYS A 272 13.00 -21.39 2.99
CA LYS A 272 13.57 -22.39 3.90
C LYS A 272 15.00 -22.07 4.36
N ASN A 273 15.85 -21.55 3.47
CA ASN A 273 17.23 -21.18 3.75
C ASN A 273 17.41 -19.85 4.49
N GLY A 274 16.31 -19.20 4.88
CA GLY A 274 16.30 -17.92 5.57
C GLY A 274 16.32 -16.69 4.67
N ASP A 275 16.41 -16.84 3.35
CA ASP A 275 16.38 -15.71 2.42
C ASP A 275 15.03 -15.00 2.44
N VAL A 276 15.06 -13.66 2.53
CA VAL A 276 13.89 -12.80 2.66
C VAL A 276 13.62 -12.04 1.37
N TYR A 277 12.37 -12.05 0.94
CA TYR A 277 11.85 -11.35 -0.24
C TYR A 277 10.54 -10.62 0.10
N PRO A 278 10.06 -9.65 -0.72
CA PRO A 278 8.80 -8.94 -0.44
C PRO A 278 7.56 -9.84 -0.51
N CYS A 279 7.52 -10.77 -1.45
CA CYS A 279 6.35 -11.62 -1.70
C CYS A 279 6.68 -12.78 -2.65
N HIS A 280 5.67 -13.58 -2.93
CA HIS A 280 5.78 -14.70 -3.88
C HIS A 280 6.12 -14.26 -5.34
N ARG A 281 5.72 -13.04 -5.76
CA ARG A 281 6.13 -12.49 -7.06
C ARG A 281 7.60 -12.08 -7.04
N GLY A 282 8.04 -11.46 -5.94
CA GLY A 282 9.41 -10.95 -5.78
C GLY A 282 10.47 -12.02 -5.53
N GLN A 283 10.09 -13.23 -5.06
CA GLN A 283 11.07 -14.30 -4.81
C GLN A 283 11.82 -14.79 -6.07
N ALA A 284 11.30 -14.48 -7.25
CA ALA A 284 11.94 -14.78 -8.53
C ALA A 284 12.91 -13.68 -9.00
N VAL A 285 12.99 -12.58 -8.27
CA VAL A 285 13.76 -11.38 -8.64
C VAL A 285 14.93 -11.24 -7.68
N PRO A 286 16.18 -11.54 -8.11
CA PRO A 286 17.35 -11.53 -7.23
C PRO A 286 17.60 -10.17 -6.56
N GLU A 287 17.30 -9.05 -7.25
CA GLU A 287 17.47 -7.69 -6.76
C GLU A 287 16.51 -7.34 -5.61
N LEU A 288 15.46 -8.14 -5.43
CA LEU A 288 14.48 -8.01 -4.35
C LEU A 288 14.76 -8.95 -3.16
N LYS A 289 15.96 -9.50 -3.07
CA LYS A 289 16.39 -10.16 -1.84
C LYS A 289 16.72 -9.11 -0.78
N PHE A 290 15.98 -9.13 0.33
CA PHE A 290 16.14 -8.15 1.43
C PHE A 290 17.27 -8.52 2.39
N GLY A 291 17.69 -9.77 2.38
CA GLY A 291 18.70 -10.31 3.28
C GLY A 291 18.44 -11.77 3.62
N ASN A 292 19.01 -12.22 4.74
CA ASN A 292 18.79 -13.55 5.27
C ASN A 292 18.48 -13.49 6.76
N ILE A 293 17.30 -13.96 7.14
CA ILE A 293 16.78 -13.87 8.51
C ILE A 293 17.65 -14.61 9.55
N LEU A 294 18.50 -15.55 9.13
CA LEU A 294 19.41 -16.26 10.01
C LEU A 294 20.76 -15.54 10.21
N GLN A 295 21.00 -14.45 9.50
CA GLN A 295 22.27 -13.72 9.47
C GLN A 295 22.11 -12.24 9.82
N ASP A 296 21.03 -11.61 9.34
CA ASP A 296 20.80 -10.16 9.40
C ASP A 296 19.81 -9.79 10.51
N SER A 297 19.90 -8.58 11.04
CA SER A 297 18.90 -8.06 11.98
C SER A 297 17.59 -7.71 11.27
N PHE A 298 16.48 -7.69 12.03
CA PHE A 298 15.18 -7.29 11.47
C PHE A 298 15.20 -5.84 10.94
N GLU A 299 15.94 -4.97 11.59
CA GLU A 299 16.12 -3.58 11.18
C GLU A 299 16.86 -3.49 9.84
N ASP A 300 17.95 -4.25 9.67
CA ASP A 300 18.71 -4.30 8.42
C ASP A 300 17.86 -4.86 7.27
N ILE A 301 17.10 -5.93 7.52
CA ILE A 301 16.17 -6.51 6.53
C ILE A 301 15.12 -5.48 6.11
N THR A 302 14.52 -4.77 7.06
CA THR A 302 13.49 -3.74 6.78
C THR A 302 14.08 -2.57 6.00
N LYS A 303 15.26 -2.10 6.39
CA LYS A 303 15.96 -1.01 5.69
C LYS A 303 16.32 -1.43 4.26
N THR A 304 16.89 -2.63 4.11
CA THR A 304 17.24 -3.17 2.78
C THR A 304 15.99 -3.37 1.93
N GLY A 305 14.92 -3.91 2.50
CA GLY A 305 13.64 -4.11 1.81
C GLY A 305 13.05 -2.81 1.28
N THR A 306 13.00 -1.78 2.12
CA THR A 306 12.53 -0.45 1.73
C THR A 306 13.33 0.13 0.57
N ASN A 307 14.65 0.06 0.65
CA ASN A 307 15.56 0.56 -0.39
C ASN A 307 15.47 -0.27 -1.68
N SER A 308 15.38 -1.60 -1.57
CA SER A 308 15.32 -2.48 -2.74
C SER A 308 14.04 -2.25 -3.55
N ILE A 309 12.90 -2.07 -2.89
CA ILE A 309 11.64 -1.76 -3.58
C ILE A 309 11.71 -0.38 -4.25
N ALA A 310 12.20 0.65 -3.55
CA ALA A 310 12.37 1.98 -4.13
C ALA A 310 13.29 1.98 -5.35
N ASN A 311 14.45 1.31 -5.25
CA ASN A 311 15.41 1.20 -6.36
C ASN A 311 14.87 0.34 -7.52
N TYR A 312 14.08 -0.68 -7.22
CA TYR A 312 13.50 -1.55 -8.24
C TYR A 312 12.49 -0.81 -9.10
N ASP A 313 11.67 0.03 -8.49
CA ASP A 313 10.65 0.82 -9.17
C ASP A 313 11.21 2.10 -9.84
N ASN A 314 12.41 2.49 -9.44
CA ASN A 314 13.07 3.70 -9.93
C ASN A 314 13.68 3.51 -11.32
N ASN A 315 12.88 3.59 -12.34
CA ASN A 315 13.27 3.38 -13.74
C ASN A 315 13.53 4.67 -14.53
N ASN A 316 13.59 5.83 -13.88
CA ASN A 316 13.76 7.17 -14.48
C ASN A 316 12.67 7.57 -15.49
N LEU A 317 11.57 6.85 -15.55
CA LEU A 317 10.43 7.21 -16.38
C LEU A 317 9.50 8.16 -15.60
N PRO A 318 8.93 9.17 -16.26
CA PRO A 318 7.94 10.03 -15.65
C PRO A 318 6.69 9.24 -15.25
N LEU A 319 5.93 9.74 -14.30
CA LEU A 319 4.59 9.22 -14.04
C LEU A 319 3.74 9.29 -15.32
N HIS A 320 2.91 8.28 -15.51
CA HIS A 320 1.95 8.31 -16.61
C HIS A 320 0.95 9.46 -16.42
N ASN A 321 0.50 10.10 -17.51
CA ASN A 321 -0.46 11.21 -17.44
C ASN A 321 -1.72 10.86 -16.66
N ASP A 322 -2.21 9.63 -16.79
CA ASP A 322 -3.35 9.15 -15.99
C ASP A 322 -3.11 9.20 -14.48
N CYS A 323 -1.86 9.10 -14.02
CA CYS A 323 -1.48 9.19 -12.62
C CYS A 323 -1.34 10.64 -12.14
N LEU A 324 -0.91 11.55 -13.04
CA LEU A 324 -0.74 12.97 -12.73
C LEU A 324 -2.06 13.66 -12.37
N GLU A 325 -3.14 13.26 -13.03
CA GLU A 325 -4.48 13.85 -12.85
C GLU A 325 -5.43 12.95 -12.03
N CYS A 326 -4.92 11.85 -11.44
CA CYS A 326 -5.77 10.85 -10.78
C CYS A 326 -6.14 11.29 -9.37
N ASN A 327 -7.45 11.48 -9.12
CA ASN A 327 -7.99 11.83 -7.80
C ASN A 327 -8.04 10.63 -6.82
N TRP A 328 -7.69 9.43 -7.27
CA TRP A 328 -7.61 8.20 -6.47
C TRP A 328 -6.17 7.69 -6.27
N PHE A 329 -5.15 8.50 -6.58
CA PHE A 329 -3.76 8.07 -6.50
C PHE A 329 -3.39 7.52 -5.10
N HIS A 330 -3.88 8.15 -4.05
CA HIS A 330 -3.64 7.77 -2.66
C HIS A 330 -4.21 6.38 -2.26
N TYR A 331 -5.12 5.81 -3.06
CA TYR A 331 -5.57 4.43 -2.89
C TYR A 331 -4.72 3.42 -3.64
N CYS A 332 -4.16 3.81 -4.77
CA CYS A 332 -3.51 2.91 -5.71
C CYS A 332 -1.98 2.92 -5.59
N ASN A 333 -1.37 4.10 -5.33
CA ASN A 333 0.09 4.29 -5.29
C ASN A 333 0.82 3.65 -6.48
N MET A 334 0.26 3.76 -7.70
CA MET A 334 0.72 3.13 -8.95
C MET A 334 0.67 1.59 -8.99
N GLY A 335 0.08 0.92 -8.00
CA GLY A 335 -0.03 -0.54 -7.96
C GLY A 335 1.30 -1.26 -7.70
N CYS A 336 1.33 -2.54 -7.99
CA CYS A 336 2.48 -3.40 -7.71
C CYS A 336 3.71 -3.05 -8.57
N PRO A 337 4.85 -2.67 -7.98
CA PRO A 337 6.06 -2.32 -8.73
C PRO A 337 6.62 -3.50 -9.55
N ILE A 338 6.46 -4.72 -9.07
CA ILE A 338 6.97 -5.93 -9.75
C ILE A 338 6.19 -6.17 -11.04
N SER A 339 4.86 -6.15 -10.98
CA SER A 339 4.01 -6.35 -12.15
C SER A 339 4.16 -5.23 -13.18
N ARG A 340 4.33 -4.01 -12.71
CA ARG A 340 4.50 -2.82 -13.53
C ARG A 340 5.81 -2.86 -14.34
N ARG A 341 6.92 -3.26 -13.68
CA ARG A 341 8.22 -3.38 -14.33
C ARG A 341 8.24 -4.45 -15.41
N ASP A 342 7.64 -5.60 -15.15
CA ASP A 342 7.61 -6.72 -16.10
C ASP A 342 6.89 -6.37 -17.41
N ILE A 343 5.90 -5.48 -17.36
CA ILE A 343 5.15 -5.03 -18.56
C ILE A 343 5.60 -3.67 -19.08
N ASN A 344 6.63 -3.08 -18.47
CA ASN A 344 7.17 -1.75 -18.81
C ASN A 344 6.13 -0.62 -18.79
N TYR A 345 5.15 -0.72 -17.90
CA TYR A 345 4.15 0.32 -17.66
C TYR A 345 4.58 1.25 -16.54
N ASN A 346 4.37 2.55 -16.74
CA ASN A 346 4.60 3.56 -15.69
C ASN A 346 3.30 4.00 -15.00
N LYS A 347 2.38 3.07 -14.82
CA LYS A 347 1.13 3.15 -14.03
C LYS A 347 0.77 1.74 -13.55
N SER A 348 -0.20 1.62 -12.65
CA SER A 348 -0.72 0.30 -12.27
C SER A 348 -1.15 -0.49 -13.51
N TYR A 349 -0.76 -1.76 -13.60
CA TYR A 349 -1.15 -2.62 -14.71
C TYR A 349 -2.65 -2.98 -14.71
N THR A 350 -3.38 -2.62 -13.64
CA THR A 350 -4.83 -2.81 -13.47
C THR A 350 -5.57 -1.48 -13.33
N CYS A 351 -4.98 -0.38 -13.80
CA CYS A 351 -5.45 0.99 -13.58
C CYS A 351 -6.92 1.19 -14.00
N THR A 352 -7.29 0.71 -15.19
CA THR A 352 -8.64 0.91 -15.73
C THR A 352 -9.72 0.25 -14.88
N VAL A 353 -9.49 -0.99 -14.40
CA VAL A 353 -10.44 -1.69 -13.53
C VAL A 353 -10.51 -1.02 -12.17
N GLN A 354 -9.35 -0.65 -11.58
CA GLN A 354 -9.31 0.05 -10.30
C GLN A 354 -10.10 1.36 -10.34
N ARG A 355 -9.89 2.18 -11.35
CA ARG A 355 -10.63 3.46 -11.52
C ARG A 355 -12.13 3.25 -11.69
N LYS A 356 -12.55 2.25 -12.48
CA LYS A 356 -13.97 1.90 -12.63
C LYS A 356 -14.58 1.48 -11.29
N LEU A 357 -13.88 0.64 -10.55
CA LEU A 357 -14.31 0.14 -9.26
C LEU A 357 -14.40 1.25 -8.20
N TYR A 358 -13.40 2.15 -8.15
CA TYR A 358 -13.41 3.31 -7.24
C TYR A 358 -14.54 4.28 -7.58
N LYS A 359 -14.72 4.59 -8.86
CA LYS A 359 -15.80 5.47 -9.32
C LYS A 359 -17.19 4.91 -9.01
N ALA A 360 -17.36 3.58 -9.06
CA ALA A 360 -18.63 2.94 -8.76
C ALA A 360 -18.96 2.88 -7.26
N GLN A 361 -18.00 3.16 -6.39
CA GLN A 361 -18.14 3.11 -4.93
C GLN A 361 -17.67 4.42 -4.25
N PRO A 362 -18.32 5.56 -4.55
CA PRO A 362 -17.84 6.86 -4.07
C PRO A 362 -17.89 7.01 -2.53
N GLU A 363 -18.72 6.23 -1.85
CA GLU A 363 -18.79 6.19 -0.38
C GLU A 363 -17.57 5.51 0.23
N ARG A 364 -17.02 4.52 -0.46
CA ARG A 364 -15.84 3.77 -0.04
C ARG A 364 -14.55 4.40 -0.56
N PHE A 365 -14.58 4.93 -1.77
CA PHE A 365 -13.44 5.52 -2.48
C PHE A 365 -13.80 6.93 -3.00
N PRO A 366 -14.10 7.90 -2.10
CA PRO A 366 -14.35 9.26 -2.55
C PRO A 366 -13.17 9.80 -3.34
N GLU A 367 -13.45 10.59 -4.36
CA GLU A 367 -12.43 11.37 -5.03
C GLU A 367 -11.87 12.38 -4.03
N ASP A 368 -10.57 12.32 -3.81
CA ASP A 368 -9.87 13.28 -2.98
C ASP A 368 -8.62 13.77 -3.71
N PRO A 369 -8.76 14.85 -4.48
CA PRO A 369 -7.64 15.40 -5.24
C PRO A 369 -6.49 15.86 -4.35
N ILE A 370 -6.77 16.30 -3.12
CA ILE A 370 -5.75 16.79 -2.18
C ILE A 370 -4.94 15.61 -1.64
N ALA A 371 -5.61 14.59 -1.10
CA ALA A 371 -4.95 13.39 -0.65
C ALA A 371 -4.18 12.71 -1.80
N ALA A 372 -4.73 12.73 -3.01
CA ALA A 372 -4.06 12.21 -4.20
C ALA A 372 -2.78 13.00 -4.56
N ALA A 373 -2.81 14.32 -4.47
CA ALA A 373 -1.64 15.16 -4.72
C ALA A 373 -0.55 14.93 -3.67
N ILE A 374 -0.91 14.88 -2.39
CA ILE A 374 0.02 14.61 -1.29
C ILE A 374 0.65 13.23 -1.44
N ALA A 375 -0.16 12.20 -1.70
CA ALA A 375 0.34 10.84 -1.86
C ALA A 375 1.26 10.71 -3.08
N ARG A 376 0.94 11.39 -4.19
CA ARG A 376 1.75 11.43 -5.41
C ARG A 376 3.11 12.08 -5.16
N ASP A 377 3.12 13.21 -4.50
CA ASP A 377 4.35 13.91 -4.14
C ASP A 377 5.23 13.05 -3.21
N SER A 378 4.65 12.49 -2.16
CA SER A 378 5.35 11.56 -1.27
C SER A 378 5.90 10.35 -2.03
N TYR A 379 5.11 9.76 -2.93
CA TYR A 379 5.54 8.63 -3.76
C TYR A 379 6.75 8.98 -4.64
N ILE A 380 6.71 10.12 -5.31
CA ILE A 380 7.81 10.57 -6.16
C ILE A 380 9.08 10.78 -5.33
N LYS A 381 8.97 11.43 -4.18
CA LYS A 381 10.12 11.67 -3.30
C LYS A 381 10.75 10.40 -2.77
N THR A 382 9.93 9.43 -2.39
CA THR A 382 10.40 8.22 -1.68
C THR A 382 10.69 7.06 -2.61
N MET A 383 9.94 6.93 -3.71
CA MET A 383 10.02 5.80 -4.63
C MET A 383 10.70 6.13 -5.95
N MET A 384 10.82 7.42 -6.29
CA MET A 384 11.40 7.89 -7.54
C MET A 384 12.44 9.02 -7.31
N PRO A 385 13.37 8.89 -6.34
CA PRO A 385 14.25 9.99 -5.96
C PRO A 385 15.13 10.47 -7.11
N ASN A 386 15.59 9.59 -8.00
CA ASN A 386 16.41 9.99 -9.15
C ASN A 386 15.61 10.79 -10.18
N TYR A 387 14.35 10.42 -10.40
CA TYR A 387 13.44 11.19 -11.23
C TYR A 387 13.18 12.56 -10.59
N TYR A 388 12.91 12.59 -9.30
CA TYR A 388 12.68 13.80 -8.53
C TYR A 388 13.85 14.81 -8.67
N TYR A 389 15.08 14.33 -8.48
CA TYR A 389 16.26 15.21 -8.45
C TYR A 389 16.92 15.47 -9.80
N SER A 390 16.82 14.56 -10.77
CA SER A 390 17.60 14.67 -12.01
C SER A 390 16.84 15.24 -13.20
N THR A 391 15.51 15.03 -13.28
CA THR A 391 14.81 15.24 -14.55
C THR A 391 14.08 16.57 -14.63
N ASN A 392 13.39 17.01 -13.59
CA ASN A 392 12.51 18.18 -13.66
C ASN A 392 13.08 19.42 -12.97
N VAL A 393 13.80 19.24 -11.91
CA VAL A 393 14.30 20.33 -11.09
C VAL A 393 15.28 21.26 -11.83
N PRO A 394 16.27 20.77 -12.61
CA PRO A 394 17.16 21.66 -13.39
C PRO A 394 16.47 22.41 -14.52
N LYS A 395 15.40 21.83 -15.09
CA LYS A 395 14.62 22.45 -16.17
C LYS A 395 13.77 23.60 -15.67
N LEU A 396 13.13 23.37 -14.54
CA LEU A 396 12.21 24.31 -13.90
C LEU A 396 12.93 25.50 -13.28
N MET A 397 14.16 25.31 -12.78
CA MET A 397 14.97 26.40 -12.25
C MET A 397 15.49 27.41 -13.31
N LYS A 398 15.44 27.04 -14.58
CA LYS A 398 15.87 27.95 -15.67
C LYS A 398 14.81 28.96 -16.09
N ASN A 399 13.54 28.71 -15.80
CA ASN A 399 12.43 29.55 -16.22
C ASN A 399 11.46 29.81 -15.07
N ASN A 400 11.61 30.92 -14.36
CA ASN A 400 10.71 31.33 -13.29
C ASN A 400 9.23 31.46 -13.71
N THR A 401 8.94 31.49 -15.02
CA THR A 401 7.58 31.57 -15.56
C THR A 401 6.90 30.20 -15.69
N GLU A 402 7.66 29.10 -15.75
CA GLU A 402 7.11 27.73 -15.79
C GLU A 402 6.56 27.27 -14.44
N PHE A 403 6.89 27.94 -13.35
CA PHE A 403 6.35 27.74 -12.02
C PHE A 403 4.84 27.87 -11.93
N TYR A 404 4.26 28.59 -12.84
CA TYR A 404 2.88 29.04 -12.80
C TYR A 404 1.96 28.34 -13.78
N ASP A 405 2.38 27.22 -14.34
CA ASP A 405 1.45 26.45 -15.16
C ASP A 405 0.57 25.60 -14.23
N PRO A 406 -0.72 25.94 -14.03
CA PRO A 406 -1.64 25.15 -13.22
C PRO A 406 -1.90 23.76 -13.83
N LYS A 407 -1.46 23.49 -15.06
CA LYS A 407 -1.50 22.17 -15.69
C LYS A 407 -0.36 21.25 -15.24
N ASN A 408 0.67 21.80 -14.61
CA ASN A 408 1.84 21.07 -14.11
C ASN A 408 1.97 21.18 -12.58
N SER A 409 0.90 20.92 -11.85
CA SER A 409 0.85 21.02 -10.38
C SER A 409 1.98 20.24 -9.70
N LEU A 410 2.31 19.06 -10.24
CA LEU A 410 3.39 18.22 -9.74
C LEU A 410 4.78 18.85 -9.91
N GLU A 411 5.06 19.40 -11.09
CA GLU A 411 6.33 20.10 -11.36
C GLU A 411 6.48 21.32 -10.46
N SER A 412 5.37 22.00 -10.18
CA SER A 412 5.34 23.14 -9.24
C SER A 412 5.65 22.70 -7.80
N ILE A 413 5.12 21.55 -7.36
CA ILE A 413 5.41 20.99 -6.05
C ILE A 413 6.90 20.62 -5.93
N ILE A 414 7.43 19.92 -6.91
CA ILE A 414 8.84 19.50 -6.96
C ILE A 414 9.77 20.70 -6.86
N LEU A 415 9.47 21.74 -7.62
CA LEU A 415 10.29 22.95 -7.65
C LEU A 415 10.17 23.76 -6.36
N ARG A 416 8.96 23.89 -5.81
CA ARG A 416 8.73 24.52 -4.51
C ARG A 416 9.59 23.87 -3.43
N ASP A 417 9.58 22.55 -3.37
CA ASP A 417 10.32 21.81 -2.34
C ASP A 417 11.82 22.00 -2.48
N LYS A 418 12.33 22.05 -3.71
CA LYS A 418 13.74 22.33 -3.93
C LYS A 418 14.11 23.76 -3.58
N LEU A 419 13.28 24.75 -3.92
CA LEU A 419 13.49 26.12 -3.51
C LEU A 419 13.45 26.29 -1.99
N LEU A 420 12.54 25.58 -1.34
CA LEU A 420 12.51 25.52 0.12
C LEU A 420 13.82 24.93 0.68
N MET A 421 14.36 23.88 0.07
CA MET A 421 15.64 23.30 0.46
C MET A 421 16.83 24.21 0.22
N GLU A 422 16.82 25.01 -0.84
CA GLU A 422 17.93 25.91 -1.18
C GLU A 422 17.83 27.28 -0.49
N LEU A 423 16.61 27.79 -0.31
CA LEU A 423 16.38 29.12 0.28
C LEU A 423 16.25 29.11 1.80
N TYR A 424 15.82 27.97 2.37
CA TYR A 424 15.59 27.86 3.80
C TYR A 424 16.52 26.82 4.40
N ASN A 425 17.43 27.28 5.24
CA ASN A 425 18.07 26.38 6.19
C ASN A 425 16.95 25.73 7.03
N PRO A 426 16.92 24.38 7.15
CA PRO A 426 15.95 23.66 7.98
C PRO A 426 15.80 24.19 9.41
N SER A 427 16.81 24.88 9.94
CA SER A 427 16.78 25.51 11.25
C SER A 427 16.01 26.84 11.34
N ASN A 428 15.54 27.37 10.20
CA ASN A 428 14.92 28.70 10.18
C ASN A 428 13.50 28.74 10.75
N ILE A 429 12.77 27.61 10.72
CA ILE A 429 11.42 27.47 11.28
C ILE A 429 11.38 26.24 12.18
N LYS A 430 11.03 26.45 13.42
CA LYS A 430 10.98 25.38 14.44
C LYS A 430 9.72 25.49 15.28
N LEU A 431 9.17 24.35 15.65
CA LEU A 431 8.08 24.25 16.61
C LEU A 431 8.65 23.92 18.00
N GLY A 432 8.41 24.79 18.95
CA GLY A 432 8.80 24.56 20.35
C GLY A 432 7.73 23.78 21.11
N ILE A 433 8.13 22.67 21.72
CA ILE A 433 7.29 21.85 22.60
C ILE A 433 8.11 21.52 23.83
N ASN A 434 7.61 21.91 25.01
CA ASN A 434 8.28 21.63 26.30
C ASN A 434 9.77 22.05 26.34
N GLY A 435 10.09 23.20 25.72
CA GLY A 435 11.46 23.72 25.69
C GLY A 435 12.39 23.12 24.63
N GLU A 436 11.93 22.14 23.85
CA GLU A 436 12.67 21.60 22.71
C GLU A 436 12.10 22.16 21.38
N TYR A 437 12.98 22.60 20.48
CA TYR A 437 12.58 23.08 19.16
C TYR A 437 12.77 21.99 18.12
N ILE A 438 11.69 21.61 17.46
CA ILE A 438 11.67 20.62 16.40
C ILE A 438 11.72 21.32 15.05
N ASP A 439 12.67 20.92 14.24
CA ASP A 439 12.80 21.40 12.87
C ASP A 439 11.60 20.95 12.02
N LEU A 440 10.74 21.89 11.68
CA LEU A 440 9.54 21.65 10.88
C LEU A 440 9.86 21.17 9.47
N PHE A 441 10.98 21.64 8.93
CA PHE A 441 11.38 21.28 7.58
C PHE A 441 11.86 19.82 7.50
N SER A 442 12.64 19.38 8.47
CA SER A 442 13.06 17.98 8.57
C SER A 442 11.85 17.04 8.74
N SER A 443 10.81 17.46 9.45
CA SER A 443 9.61 16.65 9.61
C SER A 443 8.81 16.49 8.32
N LEU A 444 8.79 17.49 7.46
CA LEU A 444 8.15 17.45 6.14
C LEU A 444 8.91 16.59 5.14
N LEU A 445 10.26 16.71 5.13
CA LEU A 445 11.11 15.97 4.21
C LEU A 445 11.15 14.46 4.47
N TYR A 446 10.98 14.04 5.72
CA TYR A 446 11.11 12.64 6.13
C TYR A 446 9.77 11.93 6.32
N ASP A 447 8.69 12.49 5.76
CA ASP A 447 7.34 11.89 5.85
C ASP A 447 6.89 11.60 7.30
N LYS A 448 7.45 12.36 8.24
CA LYS A 448 7.00 12.32 9.62
C LYS A 448 5.91 13.36 9.78
N THR A 449 4.68 12.94 9.61
CA THR A 449 3.53 13.67 10.13
C THR A 449 3.77 13.95 11.60
N MET A 450 4.11 15.18 11.93
CA MET A 450 4.17 15.59 13.32
C MET A 450 2.76 15.81 13.82
N SER A 451 2.19 14.79 14.43
CA SER A 451 0.99 14.94 15.22
C SER A 451 1.39 15.59 16.55
N VAL A 452 1.22 16.88 16.66
CA VAL A 452 1.39 17.59 17.92
C VAL A 452 0.06 17.56 18.65
N THR A 453 -0.04 16.77 19.68
CA THR A 453 -1.18 16.82 20.61
C THR A 453 -0.96 17.99 21.55
N MET A 454 -1.74 19.04 21.37
CA MET A 454 -1.69 20.22 22.23
C MET A 454 -2.45 19.99 23.53
N TYR A 455 -1.85 19.37 24.50
CA TYR A 455 -2.36 19.28 25.85
C TYR A 455 -1.54 20.18 26.76
N ASN A 456 -2.16 21.25 27.28
CA ASN A 456 -1.70 22.06 28.41
C ASN A 456 -0.18 22.34 28.45
N SER A 457 0.42 22.58 27.29
CA SER A 457 1.81 23.03 27.28
C SER A 457 1.78 24.55 27.09
N ASP A 458 2.02 25.25 28.16
CA ASP A 458 2.17 26.72 28.18
C ASP A 458 3.32 27.21 27.26
N ASP A 459 4.06 26.28 26.66
CA ASP A 459 5.29 26.53 25.90
C ASP A 459 5.21 26.17 24.42
N LEU A 460 4.03 26.15 23.79
CA LEU A 460 3.92 25.90 22.36
C LEU A 460 4.26 27.17 21.57
N LYS A 461 5.49 27.27 21.09
CA LYS A 461 6.00 28.44 20.35
C LYS A 461 6.52 28.05 18.98
N LEU A 462 6.15 28.85 17.96
CA LEU A 462 6.71 28.76 16.63
C LEU A 462 7.89 29.72 16.52
N PHE A 463 9.08 29.18 16.26
CA PHE A 463 10.28 30.01 16.02
C PHE A 463 10.40 30.32 14.52
N LEU A 464 10.58 31.61 14.22
CA LEU A 464 10.82 32.12 12.87
C LEU A 464 12.15 32.87 12.87
N SER A 465 13.14 32.38 12.13
CA SER A 465 14.46 33.03 12.06
C SER A 465 14.43 34.38 11.36
N ASN A 466 15.40 35.24 11.66
CA ASN A 466 15.57 36.51 10.95
C ASN A 466 15.75 36.33 9.44
N ASP A 467 16.43 35.25 9.01
CA ASP A 467 16.62 34.95 7.59
C ASP A 467 15.29 34.63 6.90
N TYR A 468 14.44 33.83 7.54
CA TYR A 468 13.11 33.56 7.03
C TYR A 468 12.29 34.84 6.83
N ILE A 469 12.29 35.70 7.84
CA ILE A 469 11.55 36.97 7.82
C ILE A 469 12.12 37.91 6.76
N GLY A 470 13.45 38.01 6.64
CA GLY A 470 14.11 38.83 5.63
C GLY A 470 13.78 38.42 4.19
N ILE A 471 13.54 37.13 3.96
CA ILE A 471 13.20 36.60 2.63
C ILE A 471 11.72 36.79 2.30
N ASN A 472 10.85 36.68 3.30
CA ASN A 472 9.39 36.63 3.11
C ASN A 472 8.68 37.95 3.39
N HIS A 473 9.36 38.95 3.91
CA HIS A 473 8.78 40.25 4.23
C HIS A 473 9.27 41.33 3.27
N THR A 474 8.36 41.86 2.48
CA THR A 474 8.64 42.94 1.58
C THR A 474 8.25 44.32 2.13
N GLU A 475 7.14 44.48 2.83
CA GLU A 475 6.72 45.84 3.26
C GLU A 475 5.90 45.91 4.57
N ASP A 476 5.19 44.86 4.98
CA ASP A 476 4.22 44.90 6.08
C ASP A 476 4.56 43.89 7.18
N ASN A 477 5.55 43.77 7.80
CA ASN A 477 5.93 42.97 8.97
C ASN A 477 4.93 41.91 9.52
N ASN A 478 4.00 41.44 8.71
CA ASN A 478 2.95 40.51 9.13
C ASN A 478 3.17 39.12 8.54
N ILE A 479 3.05 38.11 9.38
CA ILE A 479 3.06 36.70 8.98
C ILE A 479 1.63 36.21 8.90
N LEU A 480 1.35 35.42 7.89
CA LEU A 480 0.05 34.77 7.77
C LEU A 480 0.15 33.33 8.29
N LEU A 481 -0.67 33.01 9.28
CA LEU A 481 -0.95 31.64 9.65
C LEU A 481 -2.28 31.21 9.02
N MET A 482 -2.27 30.13 8.29
CA MET A 482 -3.45 29.49 7.75
C MET A 482 -3.68 28.18 8.51
N ILE A 483 -4.82 28.05 9.14
CA ILE A 483 -5.19 26.88 9.93
C ILE A 483 -6.33 26.17 9.23
N LEU A 484 -6.12 24.90 8.94
CA LEU A 484 -7.11 23.99 8.38
C LEU A 484 -7.60 23.05 9.48
N SER A 485 -8.89 22.99 9.71
CA SER A 485 -9.45 21.94 10.54
C SER A 485 -9.85 20.74 9.69
N LYS A 486 -9.51 19.55 10.16
CA LYS A 486 -9.76 18.29 9.46
C LYS A 486 -10.53 17.35 10.36
N ASP A 487 -11.58 16.75 9.84
CA ASP A 487 -12.33 15.69 10.52
C ASP A 487 -11.78 14.33 10.08
N THR A 488 -11.47 13.49 11.04
CA THR A 488 -11.05 12.12 10.76
C THR A 488 -12.27 11.21 10.79
N VAL A 489 -12.67 10.74 9.64
CA VAL A 489 -13.79 9.82 9.51
C VAL A 489 -13.25 8.39 9.44
N VAL A 490 -13.74 7.53 10.32
CA VAL A 490 -13.41 6.12 10.32
C VAL A 490 -14.42 5.38 9.44
N TYR A 491 -13.93 4.75 8.38
CA TYR A 491 -14.71 3.90 7.49
C TYR A 491 -14.24 2.45 7.66
N GLY A 492 -14.94 1.70 8.50
CA GLY A 492 -14.50 0.35 8.84
C GLY A 492 -13.18 0.39 9.61
N ASP A 493 -12.12 -0.22 9.05
CA ASP A 493 -10.77 -0.21 9.65
C ASP A 493 -9.91 0.97 9.14
N GLU A 494 -10.46 1.89 8.34
CA GLU A 494 -9.71 2.96 7.70
C GLU A 494 -10.09 4.33 8.28
N GLN A 495 -9.07 5.12 8.60
CA GLN A 495 -9.22 6.51 8.98
C GLN A 495 -9.07 7.40 7.74
N ARG A 496 -10.05 8.27 7.49
CA ARG A 496 -9.99 9.28 6.42
C ARG A 496 -10.14 10.66 6.99
N THR A 497 -9.31 11.54 6.52
CA THR A 497 -9.33 12.95 6.92
C THR A 497 -10.08 13.78 5.88
N LYS A 498 -11.11 14.50 6.30
CA LYS A 498 -11.86 15.43 5.47
C LYS A 498 -11.61 16.84 5.96
N MET A 499 -11.21 17.72 5.05
CA MET A 499 -11.08 19.13 5.36
C MET A 499 -12.45 19.75 5.59
N GLN A 500 -12.64 20.48 6.70
CA GLN A 500 -13.91 21.07 7.06
C GLN A 500 -13.91 22.60 7.10
N HIS A 501 -12.79 23.21 7.51
CA HIS A 501 -12.76 24.64 7.73
C HIS A 501 -11.35 25.22 7.53
N ILE A 502 -11.27 26.47 7.07
CA ILE A 502 -10.03 27.21 6.91
C ILE A 502 -10.14 28.55 7.62
N GLU A 503 -9.22 28.83 8.52
CA GLU A 503 -9.03 30.14 9.15
C GLU A 503 -7.69 30.74 8.77
N HIS A 504 -7.71 32.05 8.55
CA HIS A 504 -6.50 32.83 8.28
C HIS A 504 -6.27 33.80 9.40
N ILE A 505 -5.06 33.82 9.94
CA ILE A 505 -4.69 34.69 11.04
C ILE A 505 -3.46 35.49 10.61
N GLU A 506 -3.59 36.81 10.63
CA GLU A 506 -2.43 37.68 10.48
C GLU A 506 -1.79 37.91 11.84
N ILE A 507 -0.48 37.73 11.91
CA ILE A 507 0.32 37.99 13.10
C ILE A 507 1.26 39.15 12.77
N ASP A 508 1.11 40.27 13.48
CA ASP A 508 2.09 41.36 13.43
C ASP A 508 3.35 40.92 14.23
N LEU A 509 4.51 41.01 13.60
CA LEU A 509 5.77 40.68 14.28
C LEU A 509 6.04 41.53 15.53
N LYS A 510 5.41 42.72 15.62
CA LYS A 510 5.49 43.56 16.83
C LYS A 510 4.83 42.94 18.06
N ASP A 511 3.85 42.04 17.82
CA ASP A 511 3.10 41.35 18.86
C ASP A 511 3.74 40.00 19.23
N THR A 512 4.90 39.68 18.65
CA THR A 512 5.66 38.46 18.91
C THR A 512 6.87 38.73 19.84
N GLU A 513 7.35 37.70 20.47
CA GLU A 513 8.57 37.79 21.29
C GLU A 513 9.81 37.81 20.39
N LYS A 514 10.53 38.92 20.36
CA LYS A 514 11.80 39.02 19.60
C LYS A 514 12.95 38.40 20.39
N VAL A 515 13.65 37.48 19.78
CA VAL A 515 14.87 36.85 20.29
C VAL A 515 16.05 37.19 19.37
N GLU A 516 17.28 36.86 19.78
CA GLU A 516 18.49 37.24 19.04
C GLU A 516 18.49 36.75 17.58
N GLU A 517 18.05 35.53 17.37
CA GLU A 517 18.08 34.87 16.04
C GLU A 517 16.75 34.93 15.27
N GLY A 518 15.69 35.53 15.83
CA GLY A 518 14.38 35.56 15.19
C GLY A 518 13.25 36.02 16.09
N TYR A 519 12.10 35.41 15.90
CA TYR A 519 10.86 35.74 16.58
C TYR A 519 10.18 34.46 17.07
N LEU A 520 9.60 34.51 18.26
CA LEU A 520 8.78 33.44 18.82
C LEU A 520 7.32 33.82 18.78
N VAL A 521 6.53 33.01 18.07
CA VAL A 521 5.09 33.16 17.96
C VAL A 521 4.44 32.17 18.95
N ASP A 522 3.70 32.70 19.91
CA ASP A 522 2.95 31.89 20.87
C ASP A 522 1.71 31.31 20.18
N LEU A 523 1.76 30.03 19.81
CA LEU A 523 0.66 29.34 19.13
C LEU A 523 -0.55 29.10 20.06
N HIS A 524 -0.33 29.05 21.38
CA HIS A 524 -1.44 28.93 22.32
C HIS A 524 -2.34 30.17 22.29
N ARG A 525 -1.72 31.36 22.31
CA ARG A 525 -2.44 32.64 22.14
C ARG A 525 -3.17 32.72 20.80
N VAL A 526 -2.52 32.27 19.74
CA VAL A 526 -3.12 32.24 18.40
C VAL A 526 -4.36 31.36 18.37
N LEU A 527 -4.28 30.16 18.93
CA LEU A 527 -5.39 29.21 18.94
C LEU A 527 -6.54 29.67 19.86
N GLU A 528 -6.22 30.26 21.00
CA GLU A 528 -7.23 30.88 21.87
C GLU A 528 -7.99 32.01 21.15
N SER A 529 -7.33 32.77 20.30
CA SER A 529 -7.96 33.85 19.52
C SER A 529 -8.99 33.38 18.49
N ILE A 530 -8.91 32.10 18.08
CA ILE A 530 -9.82 31.48 17.10
C ILE A 530 -10.67 30.35 17.70
N LYS A 531 -10.62 30.16 19.00
CA LYS A 531 -11.32 29.09 19.71
C LYS A 531 -12.81 28.98 19.36
N ASP A 532 -13.50 30.11 19.28
CA ASP A 532 -14.92 30.17 18.94
C ASP A 532 -15.21 29.83 17.46
N LYS A 533 -14.16 29.79 16.62
CA LYS A 533 -14.27 29.48 15.21
C LYS A 533 -13.87 28.01 14.92
N ILE A 534 -13.31 27.32 15.89
CA ILE A 534 -12.91 25.92 15.78
C ILE A 534 -14.14 25.05 16.04
N PRO A 535 -14.60 24.22 15.06
CA PRO A 535 -15.88 23.57 15.18
C PRO A 535 -15.96 22.44 16.22
N ARG A 536 -14.85 21.81 16.59
CA ARG A 536 -14.83 20.71 17.58
C ARG A 536 -13.45 20.52 18.22
N GLU A 537 -13.43 20.04 19.47
CA GLU A 537 -12.22 19.84 20.27
C GLU A 537 -11.39 18.60 19.84
N ASP A 538 -12.00 17.67 19.11
CA ASP A 538 -11.39 16.41 18.68
C ASP A 538 -10.89 16.40 17.23
N MET A 539 -10.84 17.56 16.59
CA MET A 539 -10.40 17.70 15.21
C MET A 539 -8.89 17.82 15.07
N TRP A 540 -8.39 17.35 13.94
CA TRP A 540 -7.01 17.56 13.52
C TRP A 540 -6.86 18.90 12.81
N TYR A 541 -5.79 19.61 13.11
CA TYR A 541 -5.46 20.89 12.51
C TYR A 541 -4.18 20.78 11.70
N GLU A 542 -4.17 21.47 10.59
CA GLU A 542 -2.97 21.67 9.78
C GLU A 542 -2.69 23.16 9.71
N MET A 543 -1.50 23.58 10.02
CA MET A 543 -1.11 24.98 10.05
C MET A 543 -0.07 25.25 8.99
N PHE A 544 -0.30 26.28 8.20
CA PHE A 544 0.63 26.78 7.20
C PHE A 544 1.14 28.16 7.59
N VAL A 545 2.45 28.33 7.51
CA VAL A 545 3.09 29.64 7.70
C VAL A 545 3.44 30.18 6.33
N THR A 546 2.91 31.34 5.98
CA THR A 546 3.11 31.93 4.65
C THR A 546 3.10 33.46 4.72
N THR A 547 3.16 34.11 3.58
CA THR A 547 3.12 35.57 3.46
C THR A 547 1.72 36.09 3.16
N LYS A 548 1.49 37.36 3.35
CA LYS A 548 0.24 38.04 3.02
C LYS A 548 -0.09 37.95 1.51
N ASP A 549 0.92 37.95 0.66
CA ASP A 549 0.73 37.82 -0.78
C ASP A 549 0.20 36.43 -1.17
N ALA A 550 0.63 35.38 -0.46
CA ALA A 550 0.10 34.04 -0.64
C ALA A 550 -1.38 33.98 -0.33
N ARG A 551 -1.84 34.62 0.75
CA ARG A 551 -3.26 34.72 1.08
C ARG A 551 -4.04 35.43 -0.02
N LYS A 552 -3.56 36.58 -0.50
CA LYS A 552 -4.22 37.33 -1.56
C LYS A 552 -4.38 36.50 -2.82
N TYR A 553 -3.31 35.86 -3.25
CA TYR A 553 -3.35 34.98 -4.40
C TYR A 553 -4.37 33.85 -4.23
N HIS A 554 -4.41 33.26 -3.07
CA HIS A 554 -5.29 32.19 -2.70
C HIS A 554 -6.79 32.61 -2.79
N TYR A 555 -7.15 33.73 -2.20
CA TYR A 555 -8.53 34.22 -2.23
C TYR A 555 -8.95 34.71 -3.62
N ASP A 556 -8.12 35.45 -4.29
CA ASP A 556 -8.48 36.10 -5.55
C ASP A 556 -8.65 35.11 -6.71
N LYS A 557 -7.90 34.02 -6.71
CA LYS A 557 -7.95 33.04 -7.80
C LYS A 557 -8.72 31.77 -7.51
N HIS A 558 -8.85 31.42 -6.25
CA HIS A 558 -9.19 30.03 -5.90
C HIS A 558 -10.11 29.88 -4.70
N SER A 559 -11.03 30.79 -4.52
CA SER A 559 -11.94 30.85 -3.37
C SER A 559 -12.74 29.57 -3.06
N LYS A 560 -12.77 28.58 -3.94
CA LYS A 560 -13.48 27.32 -3.75
C LYS A 560 -12.60 26.12 -3.41
N ASN A 561 -11.28 26.20 -3.63
CA ASN A 561 -10.34 25.09 -3.42
C ASN A 561 -9.02 25.60 -2.86
N ALA A 562 -9.10 26.12 -1.67
CA ALA A 562 -7.99 26.77 -0.99
C ALA A 562 -6.69 25.96 -0.98
N PHE A 563 -6.80 24.68 -0.73
CA PHE A 563 -5.64 23.79 -0.58
C PHE A 563 -4.89 23.54 -1.87
N TYR A 564 -5.58 23.44 -3.00
CA TYR A 564 -4.97 23.17 -4.30
C TYR A 564 -3.96 24.20 -4.75
N HIS A 565 -4.12 25.41 -4.29
CA HIS A 565 -3.42 26.55 -4.83
C HIS A 565 -2.22 26.99 -4.01
N ILE A 566 -2.11 26.46 -2.81
CA ILE A 566 -0.87 26.56 -2.05
C ILE A 566 0.24 25.80 -2.79
N GLU A 567 -0.09 24.74 -3.47
CA GLU A 567 0.85 23.95 -4.28
C GLU A 567 1.36 24.69 -5.52
N THR A 568 0.58 25.62 -6.05
CA THR A 568 0.91 26.39 -7.25
C THR A 568 1.53 27.75 -6.95
N ILE A 569 1.54 28.15 -5.68
CA ILE A 569 2.13 29.43 -5.27
C ILE A 569 3.62 29.23 -5.06
N ASN A 570 4.38 30.01 -5.80
CA ASN A 570 5.84 30.07 -5.68
C ASN A 570 6.28 30.81 -4.41
N LEU A 571 5.60 30.58 -3.29
CA LEU A 571 5.91 31.18 -2.01
C LEU A 571 6.25 30.08 -1.01
N PRO A 572 7.32 30.26 -0.27
CA PRO A 572 7.72 29.33 0.74
C PRO A 572 6.67 29.29 1.87
N PHE A 573 6.22 28.12 2.17
CA PHE A 573 5.39 27.85 3.33
C PHE A 573 5.77 26.52 3.95
N HIS A 574 5.45 26.38 5.24
CA HIS A 574 5.62 25.14 5.96
C HIS A 574 4.29 24.71 6.53
N SER A 575 4.03 23.42 6.55
CA SER A 575 2.85 22.84 7.15
C SER A 575 3.24 21.87 8.26
N PHE A 576 2.43 21.82 9.28
CA PHE A 576 2.53 20.83 10.35
C PHE A 576 1.14 20.49 10.85
N TYR A 577 1.01 19.28 11.36
CA TYR A 577 -0.26 18.76 11.84
C TYR A 577 -0.26 18.75 13.36
N PHE A 578 -1.39 19.13 13.95
CA PHE A 578 -1.60 19.03 15.38
C PHE A 578 -3.07 18.69 15.67
N SER A 579 -3.33 18.08 16.81
CA SER A 579 -4.69 17.83 17.30
C SER A 579 -4.93 18.60 18.57
N TYR A 580 -6.11 19.18 18.69
CA TYR A 580 -6.61 19.78 19.91
C TYR A 580 -7.44 18.73 20.65
N LYS A 581 -7.05 18.35 21.85
CA LYS A 581 -7.85 17.48 22.70
C LYS A 581 -8.51 18.24 23.80
#